data_b6de6a068376ce80e3782cf481b55eb6
#
_entry.id   b6de6a068376ce80e3782cf481b55eb6
#
_cell.length_a   1.000
_cell.length_b   1.000
_cell.length_c   1.000
_cell.angle_alpha   90.00
_cell.angle_beta   90.00
_cell.angle_gamma   90.00
#
_symmetry.space_group_name_H-M   'P 1'
#
loop_
_entity.id
_entity.type
_entity.pdbx_description
1 polymer ?
#
loop_
_entity_poly.entity_id
_entity_poly.type
_entity_poly.pdbx_seq_one_letter_code
_entity_poly.pdbx_strand_id
1 'polypeptide(L)'
;MGRRLAGFLILGLCLLGLRAGSAEIELSPSVELFHEEIGALARGAAESGASAVAGEDGWLFFAPELRHLSVGRFWGDAATEVSRAGQGADALPAIVDFNRQLEERGIHLILLPVPVKAAVWPDKISDAFSVEEGKAVPRVDPYHEEFYRVLREKGVDVLDLSPVFRKQRHTEHGPVHCRQDTHWSGAGIVKAAGMLADRIRAMDWFASPEEPRYEREWDEVEITGDLVRMLTEEAEAPPPEKLQLRFVGGAEAPEVDEESPVLLMGDSHCLVFHSGGDLHATGAGLPDQLTAELGIPVDLMGTRGSGSTTVRVDLYRRCARDSDYLAGKKVVIWCFTARAFTESTQGWRVLPVSP
;
A
#
# COMPACT_ATOMS: atom_id res chain seq x y z
N MET A 1 44.49 -49.65 50.35
CA MET A 1 44.08 -49.73 48.93
C MET A 1 42.63 -49.22 48.83
N GLY A 2 42.44 -48.00 48.58
CA GLY A 2 41.12 -47.35 48.50
C GLY A 2 40.93 -46.69 47.13
N ARG A 3 40.00 -47.16 46.29
CA ARG A 3 39.61 -46.57 45.03
C ARG A 3 38.56 -45.50 45.29
N ARG A 4 38.87 -44.27 44.94
CA ARG A 4 37.88 -43.17 44.84
C ARG A 4 37.21 -43.22 43.52
N LEU A 5 35.88 -43.35 43.50
CA LEU A 5 35.01 -43.13 42.33
C LEU A 5 34.74 -41.63 42.21
N ALA A 6 35.11 -41.04 41.07
CA ALA A 6 34.74 -39.70 40.72
C ALA A 6 33.40 -39.77 39.96
N GLY A 7 32.35 -39.16 40.54
CA GLY A 7 31.06 -39.00 39.89
C GLY A 7 31.11 -37.77 38.96
N PHE A 8 30.86 -37.97 37.68
CA PHE A 8 30.61 -36.91 36.72
C PHE A 8 29.15 -36.47 36.82
N LEU A 9 28.94 -35.22 37.23
CA LEU A 9 27.62 -34.57 37.19
C LEU A 9 27.46 -33.97 35.79
N ILE A 10 26.60 -34.52 34.98
CA ILE A 10 26.21 -33.94 33.68
C ILE A 10 25.11 -32.92 33.97
N LEU A 11 25.44 -31.63 33.92
CA LEU A 11 24.48 -30.54 33.94
C LEU A 11 23.79 -30.48 32.55
N GLY A 12 22.57 -31.00 32.50
CA GLY A 12 21.71 -30.81 31.33
C GLY A 12 21.26 -29.34 31.21
N LEU A 13 21.82 -28.60 30.28
CA LEU A 13 21.33 -27.26 29.88
C LEU A 13 20.01 -27.45 29.11
N CYS A 14 18.88 -27.29 29.80
CA CYS A 14 17.59 -27.09 29.13
C CYS A 14 17.62 -25.72 28.44
N LEU A 15 17.86 -25.71 27.13
CA LEU A 15 17.57 -24.59 26.28
C LEU A 15 16.03 -24.44 26.19
N LEU A 16 15.46 -23.62 27.07
CA LEU A 16 14.13 -23.08 26.92
C LEU A 16 14.18 -22.15 25.70
N GLY A 17 13.78 -22.69 24.53
CA GLY A 17 13.49 -21.90 23.38
C GLY A 17 12.32 -20.95 23.72
N LEU A 18 12.63 -19.69 24.00
CA LEU A 18 11.64 -18.62 24.01
C LEU A 18 11.05 -18.55 22.60
N ARG A 19 9.91 -19.22 22.38
CA ARG A 19 9.01 -18.84 21.31
C ARG A 19 8.56 -17.42 21.67
N ALA A 20 9.05 -16.44 20.93
CA ALA A 20 8.45 -15.12 20.91
C ALA A 20 7.04 -15.26 20.30
N GLY A 21 6.08 -15.63 21.13
CA GLY A 21 4.67 -15.51 20.81
C GLY A 21 4.42 -14.00 20.66
N SER A 22 4.07 -13.56 19.46
CA SER A 22 3.55 -12.21 19.29
C SER A 22 2.34 -12.09 20.21
N ALA A 23 2.36 -11.08 21.10
CA ALA A 23 1.21 -10.78 21.95
C ALA A 23 -0.02 -10.61 21.06
N GLU A 24 -1.13 -11.19 21.46
CA GLU A 24 -2.42 -11.00 20.81
C GLU A 24 -2.75 -9.51 20.89
N ILE A 25 -3.13 -8.89 19.75
CA ILE A 25 -3.49 -7.47 19.73
C ILE A 25 -4.85 -7.34 20.37
N GLU A 26 -4.93 -6.65 21.51
CA GLU A 26 -6.18 -6.33 22.16
C GLU A 26 -6.85 -5.16 21.42
N LEU A 27 -8.01 -5.41 20.84
CA LEU A 27 -8.81 -4.40 20.16
C LEU A 27 -9.67 -3.64 21.18
N SER A 28 -9.90 -2.35 20.93
CA SER A 28 -10.93 -1.63 21.67
C SER A 28 -12.33 -2.11 21.22
N PRO A 29 -13.36 -2.04 22.08
CA PRO A 29 -14.70 -2.50 21.72
C PRO A 29 -15.27 -1.83 20.45
N SER A 30 -14.94 -0.56 20.20
CA SER A 30 -15.38 0.14 18.99
C SER A 30 -14.66 -0.37 17.73
N VAL A 31 -13.39 -0.77 17.83
CA VAL A 31 -12.66 -1.37 16.70
C VAL A 31 -13.15 -2.78 16.42
N GLU A 32 -13.45 -3.57 17.46
CA GLU A 32 -14.05 -4.90 17.30
C GLU A 32 -15.41 -4.81 16.59
N LEU A 33 -16.31 -3.94 17.08
CA LEU A 33 -17.60 -3.72 16.46
C LEU A 33 -17.47 -3.27 14.99
N PHE A 34 -16.57 -2.34 14.72
CA PHE A 34 -16.29 -1.89 13.36
C PHE A 34 -15.85 -3.05 12.45
N HIS A 35 -14.92 -3.89 12.90
CA HIS A 35 -14.46 -5.05 12.12
C HIS A 35 -15.57 -6.06 11.87
N GLU A 36 -16.46 -6.29 12.85
CA GLU A 36 -17.66 -7.16 12.70
C GLU A 36 -18.61 -6.61 11.65
N GLU A 37 -18.95 -5.32 11.72
CA GLU A 37 -19.86 -4.63 10.78
C GLU A 37 -19.33 -4.65 9.35
N ILE A 38 -18.10 -4.20 9.12
CA ILE A 38 -17.52 -4.18 7.76
C ILE A 38 -17.30 -5.59 7.20
N GLY A 39 -16.99 -6.57 8.05
CA GLY A 39 -16.92 -7.97 7.69
C GLY A 39 -18.29 -8.54 7.25
N ALA A 40 -19.36 -8.15 7.93
CA ALA A 40 -20.74 -8.51 7.54
C ALA A 40 -21.12 -7.86 6.21
N LEU A 41 -20.81 -6.59 6.01
CA LEU A 41 -21.03 -5.88 4.74
C LEU A 41 -20.27 -6.54 3.57
N ALA A 42 -19.02 -6.94 3.78
CA ALA A 42 -18.23 -7.64 2.77
C ALA A 42 -18.83 -9.00 2.38
N ARG A 43 -19.37 -9.75 3.36
CA ARG A 43 -20.08 -11.02 3.11
C ARG A 43 -21.39 -10.79 2.34
N GLY A 44 -22.20 -9.84 2.78
CA GLY A 44 -23.45 -9.51 2.10
C GLY A 44 -23.25 -9.07 0.65
N ALA A 45 -22.21 -8.29 0.37
CA ALA A 45 -21.84 -7.92 -0.99
C ALA A 45 -21.46 -9.16 -1.82
N ALA A 46 -20.65 -10.07 -1.28
CA ALA A 46 -20.28 -11.30 -1.97
C ALA A 46 -21.50 -12.21 -2.26
N GLU A 47 -22.44 -12.31 -1.35
CA GLU A 47 -23.67 -13.08 -1.50
C GLU A 47 -24.61 -12.50 -2.57
N SER A 48 -24.67 -11.17 -2.69
CA SER A 48 -25.45 -10.48 -3.72
C SER A 48 -24.75 -10.39 -5.08
N GLY A 49 -23.48 -10.83 -5.17
CA GLY A 49 -22.65 -10.69 -6.39
C GLY A 49 -22.12 -9.28 -6.61
N ALA A 50 -22.28 -8.37 -5.66
CA ALA A 50 -21.68 -7.04 -5.71
C ALA A 50 -20.20 -7.06 -5.28
N SER A 51 -19.44 -6.10 -5.76
CA SER A 51 -18.08 -5.86 -5.29
C SER A 51 -17.92 -4.49 -4.62
N ALA A 52 -18.93 -3.63 -4.71
CA ALA A 52 -18.99 -2.35 -4.02
C ALA A 52 -20.10 -2.34 -2.97
N VAL A 53 -19.86 -1.60 -1.88
CA VAL A 53 -20.79 -1.35 -0.79
C VAL A 53 -21.01 0.15 -0.69
N ALA A 54 -22.27 0.58 -0.67
CA ALA A 54 -22.62 1.98 -0.45
C ALA A 54 -22.45 2.33 1.04
N GLY A 55 -21.79 3.44 1.30
CA GLY A 55 -21.72 4.10 2.59
C GLY A 55 -22.52 5.40 2.60
N GLU A 56 -22.23 6.26 3.55
CA GLU A 56 -22.90 7.55 3.69
C GLU A 56 -22.36 8.62 2.71
N ASP A 57 -23.15 9.64 2.45
CA ASP A 57 -22.80 10.83 1.68
C ASP A 57 -22.19 10.53 0.29
N GLY A 58 -22.65 9.45 -0.36
CA GLY A 58 -22.18 9.04 -1.69
C GLY A 58 -20.80 8.36 -1.69
N TRP A 59 -20.28 7.97 -0.52
CA TRP A 59 -19.08 7.15 -0.42
C TRP A 59 -19.38 5.70 -0.83
N LEU A 60 -18.51 5.15 -1.64
CA LEU A 60 -18.52 3.74 -2.03
C LEU A 60 -17.25 3.06 -1.52
N PHE A 61 -17.40 1.80 -1.09
CA PHE A 61 -16.31 1.00 -0.54
C PHE A 61 -16.16 -0.30 -1.30
N PHE A 62 -14.94 -0.74 -1.52
CA PHE A 62 -14.68 -2.00 -2.18
C PHE A 62 -14.80 -3.15 -1.17
N ALA A 63 -15.71 -4.09 -1.43
CA ALA A 63 -16.00 -5.19 -0.50
C ALA A 63 -14.76 -6.04 -0.15
N PRO A 64 -13.82 -6.35 -1.07
CA PRO A 64 -12.57 -6.99 -0.71
C PRO A 64 -11.69 -6.17 0.26
N GLU A 65 -11.72 -4.84 0.23
CA GLU A 65 -11.00 -4.01 1.21
C GLU A 65 -11.63 -4.08 2.59
N LEU A 66 -12.97 -4.10 2.67
CA LEU A 66 -13.69 -4.30 3.92
C LEU A 66 -13.38 -5.67 4.53
N ARG A 67 -13.38 -6.72 3.69
CA ARG A 67 -12.96 -8.06 4.12
C ARG A 67 -11.52 -8.05 4.65
N HIS A 68 -10.59 -7.49 3.89
CA HIS A 68 -9.18 -7.41 4.29
C HIS A 68 -8.99 -6.76 5.66
N LEU A 69 -9.69 -5.65 5.90
CA LEU A 69 -9.57 -4.91 7.17
C LEU A 69 -10.19 -5.68 8.34
N SER A 70 -11.19 -6.55 8.09
CA SER A 70 -11.95 -7.28 9.11
C SER A 70 -11.34 -8.65 9.52
N VAL A 71 -10.37 -9.20 8.78
CA VAL A 71 -9.92 -10.58 9.01
C VAL A 71 -8.85 -10.74 10.10
N GLY A 72 -8.39 -9.67 10.72
CA GLY A 72 -7.40 -9.73 11.79
C GLY A 72 -5.97 -9.92 11.28
N ARG A 73 -5.19 -10.72 11.99
CA ARG A 73 -3.78 -10.97 11.65
C ARG A 73 -3.66 -11.72 10.31
N PHE A 74 -2.82 -11.19 9.40
CA PHE A 74 -2.69 -11.68 8.03
C PHE A 74 -1.24 -12.09 7.64
N TRP A 75 -0.37 -12.34 8.60
CA TRP A 75 1.01 -12.82 8.37
C TRP A 75 1.37 -13.95 9.34
N GLY A 76 2.43 -14.69 9.01
CA GLY A 76 2.83 -15.90 9.72
C GLY A 76 1.81 -17.01 9.54
N ASP A 77 1.62 -17.81 10.59
CA ASP A 77 0.72 -18.97 10.54
C ASP A 77 -0.74 -18.61 10.23
N ALA A 78 -1.19 -17.42 10.67
CA ALA A 78 -2.54 -16.94 10.40
C ALA A 78 -2.82 -16.61 8.92
N ALA A 79 -1.80 -16.33 8.13
CA ALA A 79 -1.96 -15.91 6.74
C ALA A 79 -2.73 -16.94 5.89
N THR A 80 -2.53 -18.23 6.14
CA THR A 80 -3.17 -19.31 5.36
C THR A 80 -4.69 -19.37 5.55
N GLU A 81 -5.19 -18.87 6.68
CA GLU A 81 -6.62 -18.88 7.00
C GLU A 81 -7.37 -17.70 6.38
N VAL A 82 -6.67 -16.56 6.22
CA VAL A 82 -7.31 -15.30 5.81
C VAL A 82 -7.01 -14.89 4.37
N SER A 83 -5.90 -15.36 3.80
CA SER A 83 -5.51 -15.02 2.42
C SER A 83 -6.37 -15.74 1.37
N ARG A 84 -6.66 -15.06 0.28
CA ARG A 84 -7.29 -15.66 -0.91
C ARG A 84 -6.30 -16.40 -1.81
N ALA A 85 -5.02 -16.34 -1.51
CA ALA A 85 -4.00 -17.05 -2.27
C ALA A 85 -4.00 -18.54 -1.93
N GLY A 86 -3.97 -19.40 -2.95
CA GLY A 86 -3.79 -20.84 -2.76
C GLY A 86 -2.35 -21.22 -2.37
N GLN A 87 -1.38 -20.38 -2.72
CA GLN A 87 0.04 -20.51 -2.37
C GLN A 87 0.64 -19.12 -2.13
N GLY A 88 1.62 -19.03 -1.23
CA GLY A 88 2.22 -17.72 -0.89
C GLY A 88 1.22 -16.81 -0.16
N ALA A 89 0.50 -17.37 0.82
CA ALA A 89 -0.46 -16.63 1.63
C ALA A 89 0.21 -15.53 2.46
N ASP A 90 1.40 -15.81 3.00
CA ASP A 90 2.14 -14.89 3.86
C ASP A 90 3.03 -13.94 3.04
N ALA A 91 2.77 -12.63 3.17
CA ALA A 91 3.52 -11.59 2.51
C ALA A 91 4.92 -11.37 3.12
N LEU A 92 5.09 -11.68 4.41
CA LEU A 92 6.30 -11.36 5.17
C LEU A 92 7.58 -11.95 4.56
N PRO A 93 7.69 -13.25 4.24
CA PRO A 93 8.90 -13.81 3.65
C PRO A 93 9.25 -13.18 2.30
N ALA A 94 8.25 -12.91 1.47
CA ALA A 94 8.45 -12.38 0.13
C ALA A 94 8.93 -10.92 0.14
N ILE A 95 8.42 -10.11 1.06
CA ILE A 95 8.84 -8.70 1.20
C ILE A 95 10.26 -8.63 1.77
N VAL A 96 10.55 -9.41 2.82
CA VAL A 96 11.88 -9.43 3.46
C VAL A 96 12.95 -9.95 2.49
N ASP A 97 12.65 -11.00 1.72
CA ASP A 97 13.59 -11.53 0.72
C ASP A 97 13.83 -10.53 -0.42
N PHE A 98 12.77 -9.86 -0.90
CA PHE A 98 12.91 -8.84 -1.93
C PHE A 98 13.75 -7.65 -1.46
N ASN A 99 13.53 -7.17 -0.23
CA ASN A 99 14.35 -6.12 0.39
C ASN A 99 15.83 -6.53 0.45
N ARG A 100 16.13 -7.73 0.97
CA ARG A 100 17.48 -8.26 1.05
C ARG A 100 18.18 -8.32 -0.32
N GLN A 101 17.47 -8.78 -1.36
CA GLN A 101 18.03 -8.87 -2.71
C GLN A 101 18.35 -7.51 -3.33
N LEU A 102 17.56 -6.47 -3.02
CA LEU A 102 17.82 -5.09 -3.43
C LEU A 102 18.99 -4.49 -2.63
N GLU A 103 19.04 -4.68 -1.31
CA GLU A 103 20.13 -4.23 -0.46
C GLU A 103 21.50 -4.80 -0.89
N GLU A 104 21.54 -6.08 -1.27
CA GLU A 104 22.75 -6.73 -1.81
C GLU A 104 23.27 -6.07 -3.10
N ARG A 105 22.41 -5.30 -3.79
CA ARG A 105 22.75 -4.51 -4.99
C ARG A 105 22.97 -3.02 -4.69
N GLY A 106 22.92 -2.64 -3.41
CA GLY A 106 23.02 -1.23 -3.00
C GLY A 106 21.78 -0.40 -3.34
N ILE A 107 20.61 -1.04 -3.52
CA ILE A 107 19.34 -0.40 -3.85
C ILE A 107 18.47 -0.37 -2.60
N HIS A 108 17.95 0.79 -2.23
CA HIS A 108 17.06 0.97 -1.10
C HIS A 108 15.60 0.69 -1.49
N LEU A 109 14.90 -0.16 -0.73
CA LEU A 109 13.47 -0.40 -0.90
C LEU A 109 12.66 0.52 0.01
N ILE A 110 11.72 1.28 -0.55
CA ILE A 110 10.64 1.92 0.19
C ILE A 110 9.35 1.16 -0.11
N LEU A 111 8.80 0.47 0.89
CA LEU A 111 7.51 -0.20 0.79
C LEU A 111 6.40 0.80 1.10
N LEU A 112 5.48 0.98 0.16
CA LEU A 112 4.37 1.92 0.27
C LEU A 112 3.02 1.19 0.14
N PRO A 113 2.51 0.58 1.22
CA PRO A 113 1.15 0.05 1.23
C PRO A 113 0.15 1.21 1.40
N VAL A 114 -0.67 1.43 0.38
CA VAL A 114 -1.70 2.48 0.42
C VAL A 114 -2.83 2.03 1.34
N PRO A 115 -3.21 2.83 2.37
CA PRO A 115 -4.27 2.47 3.29
C PRO A 115 -5.60 2.25 2.57
N VAL A 116 -6.32 1.20 2.94
CA VAL A 116 -7.68 0.98 2.43
C VAL A 116 -8.62 2.09 2.89
N LYS A 117 -9.58 2.45 2.04
CA LYS A 117 -10.47 3.59 2.24
C LYS A 117 -11.16 3.58 3.62
N ALA A 118 -11.71 2.44 4.04
CA ALA A 118 -12.43 2.32 5.31
C ALA A 118 -11.52 2.53 6.55
N ALA A 119 -10.20 2.37 6.43
CA ALA A 119 -9.28 2.67 7.53
C ALA A 119 -9.12 4.19 7.78
N VAL A 120 -9.43 5.02 6.78
CA VAL A 120 -9.36 6.49 6.86
C VAL A 120 -10.74 7.11 7.03
N TRP A 121 -11.78 6.42 6.53
CA TRP A 121 -13.18 6.87 6.50
C TRP A 121 -14.11 5.87 7.19
N PRO A 122 -13.84 5.43 8.43
CA PRO A 122 -14.68 4.45 9.13
C PRO A 122 -16.08 4.99 9.40
N ASP A 123 -16.22 6.29 9.66
CA ASP A 123 -17.47 7.01 9.88
C ASP A 123 -18.35 7.14 8.63
N LYS A 124 -17.86 6.73 7.47
CA LYS A 124 -18.64 6.72 6.22
C LYS A 124 -19.20 5.35 5.87
N ILE A 125 -18.92 4.33 6.68
CA ILE A 125 -19.34 2.94 6.44
C ILE A 125 -19.86 2.23 7.69
N SER A 126 -19.69 2.81 8.87
CA SER A 126 -20.08 2.19 10.14
C SER A 126 -20.48 3.25 11.17
N ASP A 127 -21.52 2.95 11.93
CA ASP A 127 -21.99 3.77 13.06
C ASP A 127 -21.13 3.59 14.32
N ALA A 128 -20.18 2.64 14.32
CA ALA A 128 -19.25 2.43 15.45
C ALA A 128 -18.33 3.61 15.71
N PHE A 129 -18.18 4.50 14.71
CA PHE A 129 -17.34 5.70 14.81
C PHE A 129 -18.12 6.97 14.45
N SER A 130 -18.10 7.92 15.37
CA SER A 130 -18.45 9.31 15.11
C SER A 130 -17.19 10.13 15.14
N VAL A 131 -16.89 10.84 14.07
CA VAL A 131 -15.68 11.66 13.96
C VAL A 131 -16.02 13.14 14.03
N GLU A 132 -15.52 13.81 15.07
CA GLU A 132 -15.67 15.26 15.20
C GLU A 132 -14.83 15.98 14.12
N GLU A 133 -15.40 17.04 13.55
CA GLU A 133 -14.72 17.85 12.55
C GLU A 133 -13.37 18.37 13.06
N GLY A 134 -12.33 18.26 12.25
CA GLY A 134 -10.96 18.70 12.57
C GLY A 134 -10.18 17.76 13.50
N LYS A 135 -10.78 16.67 14.00
CA LYS A 135 -10.05 15.66 14.78
C LYS A 135 -9.55 14.51 13.91
N ALA A 136 -8.45 13.92 14.35
CA ALA A 136 -7.93 12.69 13.71
C ALA A 136 -8.87 11.52 14.00
N VAL A 137 -9.10 10.71 12.97
CA VAL A 137 -9.80 9.44 13.12
C VAL A 137 -8.97 8.46 13.98
N PRO A 138 -9.56 7.73 14.92
CA PRO A 138 -8.87 6.65 15.64
C PRO A 138 -8.29 5.62 14.67
N ARG A 139 -7.24 4.92 15.06
CA ARG A 139 -6.67 3.85 14.25
C ARG A 139 -7.57 2.61 14.31
N VAL A 140 -8.09 2.19 13.16
CA VAL A 140 -8.96 1.02 13.04
C VAL A 140 -8.28 -0.16 12.32
N ASP A 141 -7.00 0.00 11.99
CA ASP A 141 -6.14 -0.98 11.30
C ASP A 141 -4.93 -1.42 12.15
N PRO A 142 -5.12 -1.89 13.42
CA PRO A 142 -4.02 -2.18 14.33
C PRO A 142 -3.13 -3.33 13.83
N TYR A 143 -3.67 -4.27 13.07
CA TYR A 143 -2.89 -5.35 12.47
C TYR A 143 -1.91 -4.85 11.40
N HIS A 144 -2.25 -3.79 10.65
CA HIS A 144 -1.31 -3.16 9.72
C HIS A 144 -0.17 -2.47 10.47
N GLU A 145 -0.47 -1.74 11.54
CA GLU A 145 0.54 -1.09 12.37
C GLU A 145 1.56 -2.10 12.91
N GLU A 146 1.07 -3.23 13.44
CA GLU A 146 1.91 -4.30 13.95
C GLU A 146 2.72 -4.96 12.83
N PHE A 147 2.11 -5.24 11.67
CA PHE A 147 2.80 -5.82 10.53
C PHE A 147 3.92 -4.90 10.02
N TYR A 148 3.65 -3.61 9.92
CA TYR A 148 4.66 -2.63 9.53
C TYR A 148 5.80 -2.52 10.57
N ARG A 149 5.48 -2.67 11.85
CA ARG A 149 6.51 -2.77 12.91
C ARG A 149 7.39 -4.01 12.70
N VAL A 150 6.78 -5.17 12.45
CA VAL A 150 7.50 -6.43 12.16
C VAL A 150 8.39 -6.30 10.92
N LEU A 151 7.90 -5.65 9.86
CA LEU A 151 8.70 -5.41 8.65
C LEU A 151 9.90 -4.49 8.93
N ARG A 152 9.70 -3.40 9.68
CA ARG A 152 10.78 -2.48 10.07
C ARG A 152 11.84 -3.16 10.93
N GLU A 153 11.45 -4.04 11.84
CA GLU A 153 12.38 -4.87 12.65
C GLU A 153 13.22 -5.82 11.79
N LYS A 154 12.78 -6.13 10.58
CA LYS A 154 13.49 -6.93 9.58
C LYS A 154 14.23 -6.08 8.54
N GLY A 155 14.38 -4.78 8.78
CA GLY A 155 15.13 -3.86 7.93
C GLY A 155 14.36 -3.26 6.76
N VAL A 156 13.05 -3.55 6.60
CA VAL A 156 12.26 -2.98 5.50
C VAL A 156 11.84 -1.54 5.85
N ASP A 157 12.14 -0.58 4.99
CA ASP A 157 11.64 0.80 5.11
C ASP A 157 10.18 0.87 4.67
N VAL A 158 9.26 0.93 5.62
CA VAL A 158 7.81 1.02 5.35
C VAL A 158 7.34 2.46 5.53
N LEU A 159 6.80 3.06 4.47
CA LEU A 159 6.09 4.35 4.55
C LEU A 159 4.61 4.10 4.86
N ASP A 160 4.25 4.20 6.14
CA ASP A 160 2.87 4.13 6.61
C ASP A 160 2.17 5.49 6.44
N LEU A 161 1.24 5.58 5.48
CA LEU A 161 0.44 6.78 5.22
C LEU A 161 -0.74 6.93 6.19
N SER A 162 -1.16 5.86 6.88
CA SER A 162 -2.37 5.85 7.72
C SER A 162 -2.40 6.98 8.76
N PRO A 163 -1.31 7.26 9.53
CA PRO A 163 -1.34 8.36 10.50
C PRO A 163 -1.61 9.73 9.88
N VAL A 164 -1.00 10.02 8.73
CA VAL A 164 -1.13 11.31 8.04
C VAL A 164 -2.50 11.42 7.38
N PHE A 165 -2.96 10.37 6.69
CA PHE A 165 -4.25 10.35 6.02
C PHE A 165 -5.41 10.49 7.01
N ARG A 166 -5.38 9.78 8.14
CA ARG A 166 -6.40 9.91 9.20
C ARG A 166 -6.44 11.29 9.85
N LYS A 167 -5.28 11.94 10.02
CA LYS A 167 -5.18 13.29 10.60
C LYS A 167 -5.61 14.37 9.61
N GLN A 168 -5.32 14.20 8.33
CA GLN A 168 -5.51 15.20 7.28
C GLN A 168 -6.36 14.61 6.13
N ARG A 169 -7.41 13.86 6.49
CA ARG A 169 -8.27 13.19 5.51
C ARG A 169 -9.00 14.13 4.56
N HIS A 170 -9.26 15.35 5.01
CA HIS A 170 -9.69 16.47 4.19
C HIS A 170 -8.54 17.47 4.04
N THR A 171 -8.31 17.92 2.83
CA THR A 171 -7.37 19.00 2.50
C THR A 171 -8.14 20.15 1.84
N GLU A 172 -7.48 21.28 1.57
CA GLU A 172 -8.06 22.35 0.76
C GLU A 172 -8.44 21.94 -0.67
N HIS A 173 -7.84 20.83 -1.17
CA HIS A 173 -8.09 20.25 -2.49
C HIS A 173 -8.96 18.98 -2.43
N GLY A 174 -9.69 18.77 -1.33
CA GLY A 174 -10.62 17.66 -1.17
C GLY A 174 -10.10 16.50 -0.30
N PRO A 175 -10.84 15.37 -0.29
CA PRO A 175 -10.50 14.21 0.50
C PRO A 175 -9.28 13.46 -0.07
N VAL A 176 -8.53 12.74 0.79
CA VAL A 176 -7.34 11.96 0.35
C VAL A 176 -7.67 10.67 -0.41
N HIS A 177 -8.93 10.25 -0.44
CA HIS A 177 -9.43 9.15 -1.29
C HIS A 177 -10.57 9.65 -2.18
N CYS A 178 -10.72 9.07 -3.36
CA CYS A 178 -11.93 9.22 -4.16
C CYS A 178 -13.13 8.59 -3.43
N ARG A 179 -14.30 9.24 -3.50
CA ARG A 179 -15.50 8.69 -2.88
C ARG A 179 -16.01 7.45 -3.62
N GLN A 180 -15.97 7.51 -4.96
CA GLN A 180 -16.59 6.55 -5.86
C GLN A 180 -15.60 5.62 -6.56
N ASP A 181 -14.30 5.75 -6.28
CA ASP A 181 -13.24 4.97 -6.91
C ASP A 181 -12.41 4.24 -5.85
N THR A 182 -11.81 3.12 -6.20
CA THR A 182 -10.96 2.33 -5.26
C THR A 182 -9.66 3.02 -4.92
N HIS A 183 -9.28 4.06 -5.64
CA HIS A 183 -7.99 4.71 -5.51
C HIS A 183 -8.00 5.92 -4.57
N TRP A 184 -6.81 6.35 -4.19
CA TRP A 184 -6.59 7.67 -3.58
C TRP A 184 -6.93 8.80 -4.56
N SER A 185 -7.17 9.99 -4.04
CA SER A 185 -7.43 11.20 -4.83
C SER A 185 -6.13 11.92 -5.20
N GLY A 186 -6.23 12.98 -6.01
CA GLY A 186 -5.11 13.87 -6.28
C GLY A 186 -4.48 14.45 -5.01
N ALA A 187 -5.30 14.81 -4.01
CA ALA A 187 -4.81 15.29 -2.71
C ALA A 187 -4.02 14.21 -1.95
N GLY A 188 -4.48 12.96 -1.97
CA GLY A 188 -3.78 11.83 -1.37
C GLY A 188 -2.44 11.54 -2.07
N ILE A 189 -2.44 11.54 -3.41
CA ILE A 189 -1.24 11.33 -4.23
C ILE A 189 -0.17 12.40 -3.94
N VAL A 190 -0.55 13.68 -3.95
CA VAL A 190 0.37 14.79 -3.68
C VAL A 190 1.01 14.65 -2.31
N LYS A 191 0.22 14.26 -1.31
CA LYS A 191 0.72 14.04 0.05
C LYS A 191 1.69 12.87 0.13
N ALA A 192 1.39 11.75 -0.52
CA ALA A 192 2.27 10.59 -0.59
C ALA A 192 3.57 10.90 -1.33
N ALA A 193 3.48 11.61 -2.47
CA ALA A 193 4.65 12.04 -3.25
C ALA A 193 5.59 12.93 -2.44
N GLY A 194 5.05 13.90 -1.69
CA GLY A 194 5.84 14.75 -0.81
C GLY A 194 6.60 13.95 0.25
N MET A 195 5.92 13.01 0.93
CA MET A 195 6.54 12.16 1.95
C MET A 195 7.61 11.22 1.37
N LEU A 196 7.41 10.68 0.16
CA LEU A 196 8.41 9.89 -0.55
C LEU A 196 9.61 10.74 -0.95
N ALA A 197 9.35 11.92 -1.50
CA ALA A 197 10.40 12.84 -1.92
C ALA A 197 11.28 13.28 -0.74
N ASP A 198 10.69 13.55 0.43
CA ASP A 198 11.44 13.90 1.64
C ASP A 198 12.37 12.76 2.08
N ARG A 199 11.93 11.50 1.98
CA ARG A 199 12.79 10.34 2.25
C ARG A 199 13.94 10.21 1.26
N ILE A 200 13.67 10.40 -0.03
CA ILE A 200 14.69 10.30 -1.09
C ILE A 200 15.70 11.44 -0.98
N ARG A 201 15.23 12.67 -0.69
CA ARG A 201 16.11 13.83 -0.48
C ARG A 201 17.07 13.67 0.71
N ALA A 202 16.69 12.86 1.70
CA ALA A 202 17.53 12.56 2.85
C ALA A 202 18.63 11.52 2.57
N MET A 203 18.65 10.91 1.36
CA MET A 203 19.66 9.91 0.99
C MET A 203 20.92 10.57 0.43
N ASP A 204 22.11 10.07 0.82
CA ASP A 204 23.42 10.66 0.48
C ASP A 204 23.68 10.79 -1.02
N TRP A 205 23.07 9.93 -1.86
CA TRP A 205 23.28 9.93 -3.31
C TRP A 205 22.44 11.00 -4.03
N PHE A 206 21.38 11.52 -3.39
CA PHE A 206 20.44 12.42 -4.04
C PHE A 206 20.97 13.87 -4.03
N ALA A 207 21.03 14.46 -5.22
CA ALA A 207 21.31 15.88 -5.39
C ALA A 207 20.07 16.57 -5.95
N SER A 208 19.49 17.47 -5.19
CA SER A 208 18.35 18.27 -5.66
C SER A 208 18.77 19.16 -6.82
N PRO A 209 17.99 19.24 -7.91
CA PRO A 209 18.17 20.24 -8.94
C PRO A 209 18.14 21.67 -8.36
N GLU A 210 18.90 22.59 -8.93
CA GLU A 210 18.98 23.97 -8.44
C GLU A 210 17.66 24.73 -8.62
N GLU A 211 16.87 24.42 -9.65
CA GLU A 211 15.59 25.05 -9.94
C GLU A 211 14.48 24.04 -10.16
N PRO A 212 13.19 24.40 -9.82
CA PRO A 212 12.03 23.60 -10.17
C PRO A 212 11.93 23.42 -11.68
N ARG A 213 11.84 22.16 -12.15
CA ARG A 213 11.77 21.86 -13.58
C ARG A 213 10.36 21.83 -14.13
N TYR A 214 9.35 21.67 -13.27
CA TYR A 214 7.99 21.39 -13.68
C TYR A 214 7.00 22.37 -13.04
N GLU A 215 6.13 22.95 -13.86
CA GLU A 215 4.98 23.70 -13.39
C GLU A 215 3.96 22.74 -12.75
N ARG A 216 3.15 23.26 -11.83
CA ARG A 216 2.14 22.51 -11.10
C ARG A 216 0.89 23.33 -10.98
N GLU A 217 -0.23 22.82 -11.46
CA GLU A 217 -1.51 23.52 -11.44
C GLU A 217 -2.63 22.59 -10.94
N TRP A 218 -3.47 23.08 -10.06
CA TRP A 218 -4.67 22.39 -9.63
C TRP A 218 -5.82 22.72 -10.56
N ASP A 219 -6.50 21.66 -11.05
CA ASP A 219 -7.69 21.79 -11.87
C ASP A 219 -8.76 20.79 -11.45
N GLU A 220 -10.03 21.12 -11.68
CA GLU A 220 -11.17 20.27 -11.37
C GLU A 220 -11.43 19.29 -12.53
N VAL A 221 -11.56 18.01 -12.21
CA VAL A 221 -12.00 16.97 -13.12
C VAL A 221 -13.25 16.30 -12.59
N GLU A 222 -14.08 15.79 -13.50
CA GLU A 222 -15.25 14.99 -13.17
C GLU A 222 -14.99 13.52 -13.55
N ILE A 223 -15.22 12.60 -12.62
CA ILE A 223 -15.01 11.17 -12.85
C ILE A 223 -16.26 10.36 -12.47
N THR A 224 -16.46 9.24 -13.15
CA THR A 224 -17.29 8.13 -12.64
C THR A 224 -16.34 7.04 -12.17
N GLY A 225 -16.23 6.86 -10.87
CA GLY A 225 -15.30 5.92 -10.25
C GLY A 225 -15.60 4.46 -10.60
N ASP A 226 -14.60 3.60 -10.47
CA ASP A 226 -14.70 2.17 -10.77
C ASP A 226 -15.73 1.45 -9.89
N LEU A 227 -15.91 1.88 -8.64
CA LEU A 227 -16.88 1.30 -7.70
C LEU A 227 -18.34 1.50 -8.13
N VAL A 228 -18.66 2.54 -8.90
CA VAL A 228 -20.01 2.76 -9.42
C VAL A 228 -20.44 1.59 -10.30
N ARG A 229 -19.53 1.07 -11.12
CA ARG A 229 -19.79 -0.09 -11.98
C ARG A 229 -19.80 -1.43 -11.24
N MET A 230 -19.41 -1.43 -9.98
CA MET A 230 -19.35 -2.62 -9.12
C MET A 230 -20.53 -2.72 -8.13
N LEU A 231 -21.45 -1.75 -8.17
CA LEU A 231 -22.73 -1.81 -7.47
C LEU A 231 -23.65 -2.87 -8.10
N THR A 232 -24.68 -3.29 -7.36
CA THR A 232 -25.75 -4.12 -7.95
C THR A 232 -26.52 -3.33 -9.01
N GLU A 233 -27.15 -4.03 -9.96
CA GLU A 233 -27.98 -3.39 -11.00
C GLU A 233 -29.18 -2.61 -10.43
N GLU A 234 -29.62 -2.97 -9.22
CA GLU A 234 -30.73 -2.32 -8.52
C GLU A 234 -30.32 -1.05 -7.76
N ALA A 235 -29.00 -0.83 -7.56
CA ALA A 235 -28.51 0.32 -6.84
C ALA A 235 -28.56 1.58 -7.72
N GLU A 236 -29.04 2.68 -7.15
CA GLU A 236 -28.99 3.97 -7.81
C GLU A 236 -27.54 4.46 -7.88
N ALA A 237 -27.04 4.67 -9.10
CA ALA A 237 -25.70 5.18 -9.30
C ALA A 237 -25.61 6.65 -8.82
N PRO A 238 -24.64 7.01 -7.98
CA PRO A 238 -24.43 8.40 -7.60
C PRO A 238 -24.00 9.25 -8.83
N PRO A 239 -24.25 10.57 -8.80
CA PRO A 239 -23.74 11.46 -9.83
C PRO A 239 -22.20 11.42 -9.87
N PRO A 240 -21.58 11.74 -11.02
CA PRO A 240 -20.12 11.81 -11.13
C PRO A 240 -19.48 12.65 -10.03
N GLU A 241 -18.30 12.21 -9.58
CA GLU A 241 -17.53 12.89 -8.53
C GLU A 241 -16.64 13.98 -9.12
N LYS A 242 -16.64 15.16 -8.51
CA LYS A 242 -15.71 16.24 -8.83
C LYS A 242 -14.49 16.15 -7.92
N LEU A 243 -13.32 16.14 -8.54
CA LEU A 243 -12.01 16.03 -7.88
C LEU A 243 -11.11 17.17 -8.29
N GLN A 244 -10.26 17.60 -7.34
CA GLN A 244 -9.13 18.45 -7.65
C GLN A 244 -7.90 17.57 -7.93
N LEU A 245 -7.29 17.72 -9.11
CA LEU A 245 -6.04 17.07 -9.47
C LEU A 245 -4.95 18.11 -9.67
N ARG A 246 -3.73 17.81 -9.21
CA ARG A 246 -2.56 18.66 -9.46
C ARG A 246 -1.84 18.14 -10.70
N PHE A 247 -2.01 18.81 -11.82
CA PHE A 247 -1.32 18.52 -13.07
C PHE A 247 0.11 19.01 -13.05
N VAL A 248 1.01 18.24 -13.65
CA VAL A 248 2.45 18.50 -13.68
C VAL A 248 2.90 18.67 -15.13
N GLY A 249 3.74 19.68 -15.40
CA GLY A 249 4.41 19.87 -16.70
C GLY A 249 3.72 20.80 -17.68
N GLY A 250 2.59 21.41 -17.33
CA GLY A 250 1.90 22.33 -18.24
C GLY A 250 1.56 21.70 -19.60
N ALA A 251 2.17 22.21 -20.68
CA ALA A 251 1.96 21.69 -22.04
C ALA A 251 2.71 20.36 -22.31
N GLU A 252 3.72 20.02 -21.53
CA GLU A 252 4.53 18.81 -21.65
C GLU A 252 4.54 18.08 -20.32
N ALA A 253 3.70 17.03 -20.19
CA ALA A 253 3.73 16.15 -19.04
C ALA A 253 5.11 15.45 -18.92
N PRO A 254 5.63 15.21 -17.68
CA PRO A 254 6.89 14.52 -17.52
C PRO A 254 6.81 13.10 -18.09
N GLU A 255 7.79 12.75 -18.91
CA GLU A 255 7.94 11.38 -19.40
C GLU A 255 8.62 10.50 -18.32
N VAL A 256 8.27 9.22 -18.29
CA VAL A 256 8.98 8.23 -17.49
C VAL A 256 10.35 7.96 -18.12
N ASP A 257 11.37 7.66 -17.28
CA ASP A 257 12.73 7.44 -17.75
C ASP A 257 13.28 6.14 -17.16
N GLU A 258 13.51 5.15 -18.01
CA GLU A 258 14.07 3.86 -17.59
C GLU A 258 15.48 3.95 -17.01
N GLU A 259 16.22 5.02 -17.30
CA GLU A 259 17.56 5.28 -16.75
C GLU A 259 17.51 6.00 -15.38
N SER A 260 16.31 6.40 -14.91
CA SER A 260 16.15 7.06 -13.62
C SER A 260 16.71 6.21 -12.47
N PRO A 261 17.39 6.82 -11.50
CA PRO A 261 17.81 6.12 -10.28
C PRO A 261 16.64 5.73 -9.36
N VAL A 262 15.41 6.21 -9.62
CA VAL A 262 14.20 5.94 -8.85
C VAL A 262 13.24 5.12 -9.69
N LEU A 263 13.01 3.86 -9.28
CA LEU A 263 11.99 2.99 -9.86
C LEU A 263 10.74 3.01 -8.97
N LEU A 264 9.62 3.47 -9.52
CA LEU A 264 8.28 3.29 -8.94
C LEU A 264 7.65 2.04 -9.54
N MET A 265 7.36 1.04 -8.71
CA MET A 265 6.69 -0.18 -9.15
C MET A 265 5.47 -0.51 -8.28
N GLY A 266 4.43 -1.12 -8.87
CA GLY A 266 3.26 -1.49 -8.09
C GLY A 266 2.00 -1.77 -8.88
N ASP A 267 0.85 -1.57 -8.24
CA ASP A 267 -0.47 -1.77 -8.83
C ASP A 267 -1.04 -0.50 -9.48
N SER A 268 -2.36 -0.47 -9.68
CA SER A 268 -3.06 0.67 -10.29
C SER A 268 -2.95 1.97 -9.49
N HIS A 269 -2.57 1.94 -8.20
CA HIS A 269 -2.28 3.16 -7.44
C HIS A 269 -1.07 3.92 -7.98
N CYS A 270 -0.14 3.25 -8.68
CA CYS A 270 0.92 3.93 -9.42
C CYS A 270 0.47 4.54 -10.74
N LEU A 271 -0.68 4.10 -11.28
CA LEU A 271 -1.12 4.38 -12.64
C LEU A 271 -2.29 5.36 -12.70
N VAL A 272 -3.14 5.42 -11.64
CA VAL A 272 -4.31 6.31 -11.59
C VAL A 272 -3.89 7.77 -11.77
N PHE A 273 -4.63 8.52 -12.58
CA PHE A 273 -4.37 9.90 -12.99
C PHE A 273 -3.03 10.14 -13.73
N HIS A 274 -2.33 9.05 -14.07
CA HIS A 274 -1.14 9.09 -14.93
C HIS A 274 -1.39 8.49 -16.31
N SER A 275 -2.03 7.30 -16.35
CA SER A 275 -2.16 6.52 -17.59
C SER A 275 -3.37 6.87 -18.45
N GLY A 276 -4.27 7.73 -17.98
CA GLY A 276 -5.47 8.12 -18.70
C GLY A 276 -6.50 7.00 -18.90
N GLY A 277 -7.43 7.20 -19.80
CA GLY A 277 -8.49 6.24 -20.11
C GLY A 277 -9.37 5.93 -18.90
N ASP A 278 -9.55 4.66 -18.58
CA ASP A 278 -10.31 4.20 -17.40
C ASP A 278 -9.61 4.48 -16.04
N LEU A 279 -8.39 5.02 -16.06
CA LEU A 279 -7.68 5.60 -14.90
C LEU A 279 -7.76 7.15 -14.89
N HIS A 280 -8.73 7.69 -15.58
CA HIS A 280 -9.30 9.04 -15.57
C HIS A 280 -8.44 10.10 -16.26
N ALA A 281 -7.25 10.43 -15.76
CA ALA A 281 -6.45 11.54 -16.26
C ALA A 281 -5.00 11.13 -16.58
N THR A 282 -4.25 12.03 -17.20
CA THR A 282 -2.80 11.93 -17.39
C THR A 282 -2.11 13.12 -16.73
N GLY A 283 -0.85 12.97 -16.30
CA GLY A 283 -0.03 14.08 -15.78
C GLY A 283 -0.33 14.49 -14.34
N ALA A 284 -1.17 13.72 -13.60
CA ALA A 284 -1.53 14.03 -12.21
C ALA A 284 -1.35 12.85 -11.25
N GLY A 285 -0.83 11.71 -11.72
CA GLY A 285 -0.59 10.50 -10.92
C GLY A 285 0.67 10.56 -10.06
N LEU A 286 0.91 9.48 -9.31
CA LEU A 286 2.07 9.41 -8.41
C LEU A 286 3.42 9.60 -9.11
N PRO A 287 3.69 9.01 -10.31
CA PRO A 287 4.96 9.22 -10.99
C PRO A 287 5.15 10.69 -11.39
N ASP A 288 4.08 11.37 -11.84
CA ASP A 288 4.12 12.78 -12.22
C ASP A 288 4.46 13.67 -11.01
N GLN A 289 3.78 13.41 -9.88
CA GLN A 289 4.02 14.16 -8.64
C GLN A 289 5.42 13.92 -8.09
N LEU A 290 5.92 12.68 -8.12
CA LEU A 290 7.29 12.37 -7.70
C LEU A 290 8.32 13.06 -8.57
N THR A 291 8.14 13.02 -9.89
CA THR A 291 9.00 13.72 -10.85
C THR A 291 9.05 15.23 -10.53
N ALA A 292 7.89 15.84 -10.26
CA ALA A 292 7.83 17.24 -9.91
C ALA A 292 8.46 17.56 -8.55
N GLU A 293 8.27 16.68 -7.54
CA GLU A 293 8.89 16.87 -6.22
C GLU A 293 10.40 16.67 -6.26
N LEU A 294 10.88 15.65 -6.96
CA LEU A 294 12.31 15.33 -7.03
C LEU A 294 13.07 16.20 -8.06
N GLY A 295 12.38 16.75 -9.05
CA GLY A 295 12.98 17.48 -10.18
C GLY A 295 13.71 16.59 -11.19
N ILE A 296 13.58 15.26 -11.07
CA ILE A 296 14.10 14.25 -11.98
C ILE A 296 12.95 13.30 -12.37
N PRO A 297 12.90 12.78 -13.61
CA PRO A 297 11.90 11.79 -13.99
C PRO A 297 12.06 10.52 -13.14
N VAL A 298 11.00 9.74 -13.04
CA VAL A 298 11.02 8.42 -12.40
C VAL A 298 10.84 7.33 -13.44
N ASP A 299 11.39 6.15 -13.19
CA ASP A 299 11.06 4.94 -13.94
C ASP A 299 9.76 4.34 -13.38
N LEU A 300 8.90 3.81 -14.24
CA LEU A 300 7.58 3.30 -13.85
C LEU A 300 7.35 1.87 -14.34
N MET A 301 6.98 1.00 -13.40
CA MET A 301 6.55 -0.37 -13.68
C MET A 301 5.22 -0.66 -12.97
N GLY A 302 4.11 -0.43 -13.65
CA GLY A 302 2.76 -0.62 -13.10
C GLY A 302 2.06 -1.85 -13.67
N THR A 303 1.45 -2.68 -12.80
CA THR A 303 0.65 -3.84 -13.20
C THR A 303 -0.73 -3.76 -12.57
N ARG A 304 -1.77 -3.48 -13.37
CA ARG A 304 -3.15 -3.36 -12.88
C ARG A 304 -3.59 -4.62 -12.13
N GLY A 305 -4.22 -4.43 -10.98
CA GLY A 305 -4.81 -5.50 -10.18
C GLY A 305 -3.81 -6.42 -9.47
N SER A 306 -2.50 -6.17 -9.57
CA SER A 306 -1.50 -7.01 -8.91
C SER A 306 -0.23 -6.26 -8.51
N GLY A 307 -0.25 -5.72 -7.31
CA GLY A 307 0.93 -5.10 -6.68
C GLY A 307 1.86 -6.09 -5.96
N SER A 308 1.49 -7.37 -5.84
CA SER A 308 2.25 -8.37 -5.07
C SER A 308 3.28 -9.13 -5.91
N THR A 309 2.90 -10.27 -6.49
CA THR A 309 3.82 -11.17 -7.23
C THR A 309 4.05 -10.72 -8.67
N THR A 310 3.01 -10.29 -9.41
CA THR A 310 3.12 -10.04 -10.85
C THR A 310 4.11 -8.93 -11.16
N VAL A 311 4.04 -7.80 -10.47
CA VAL A 311 4.96 -6.68 -10.71
C VAL A 311 6.43 -7.06 -10.47
N ARG A 312 6.70 -7.96 -9.50
CA ARG A 312 8.06 -8.50 -9.28
C ARG A 312 8.49 -9.49 -10.37
N VAL A 313 7.55 -10.23 -10.95
CA VAL A 313 7.80 -11.05 -12.15
C VAL A 313 8.14 -10.16 -13.35
N ASP A 314 7.47 -9.02 -13.49
CA ASP A 314 7.76 -8.07 -14.57
C ASP A 314 9.14 -7.43 -14.39
N LEU A 315 9.53 -7.12 -13.15
CA LEU A 315 10.91 -6.69 -12.83
C LEU A 315 11.94 -7.78 -13.20
N TYR A 316 11.72 -9.02 -12.79
CA TYR A 316 12.59 -10.14 -13.17
C TYR A 316 12.72 -10.29 -14.69
N ARG A 317 11.60 -10.17 -15.42
CA ARG A 317 11.61 -10.23 -16.90
C ARG A 317 12.37 -9.07 -17.53
N ARG A 318 12.29 -7.88 -16.93
CA ARG A 318 13.05 -6.71 -17.38
C ARG A 318 14.54 -6.97 -17.18
N CYS A 319 14.96 -7.42 -16.00
CA CYS A 319 16.34 -7.78 -15.71
C CYS A 319 16.87 -8.95 -16.59
N ALA A 320 16.00 -9.88 -16.99
CA ALA A 320 16.38 -10.97 -17.88
C ALA A 320 16.62 -10.50 -19.33
N ARG A 321 16.00 -9.39 -19.75
CA ARG A 321 16.21 -8.79 -21.08
C ARG A 321 17.38 -7.81 -21.08
N ASP A 322 17.58 -7.13 -19.98
CA ASP A 322 18.64 -6.17 -19.75
C ASP A 322 19.30 -6.44 -18.39
N SER A 323 20.49 -7.04 -18.42
CA SER A 323 21.24 -7.42 -17.22
C SER A 323 21.70 -6.21 -16.40
N ASP A 324 21.82 -5.04 -17.03
CA ASP A 324 22.31 -3.82 -16.42
C ASP A 324 21.17 -2.89 -15.92
N TYR A 325 19.90 -3.26 -16.17
CA TYR A 325 18.75 -2.45 -15.80
C TYR A 325 18.77 -1.94 -14.35
N LEU A 326 19.21 -2.74 -13.42
CA LEU A 326 19.29 -2.36 -12.01
C LEU A 326 20.59 -1.63 -11.63
N ALA A 327 21.60 -1.59 -12.49
CA ALA A 327 22.92 -1.02 -12.16
C ALA A 327 22.87 0.47 -11.79
N GLY A 328 21.97 1.23 -12.44
CA GLY A 328 21.76 2.67 -12.18
C GLY A 328 20.76 2.97 -11.05
N LYS A 329 19.97 1.99 -10.62
CA LYS A 329 18.92 2.20 -9.62
C LYS A 329 19.50 2.42 -8.22
N LYS A 330 18.94 3.38 -7.49
CA LYS A 330 19.29 3.70 -6.10
C LYS A 330 18.12 3.43 -5.16
N VAL A 331 16.90 3.63 -5.64
CA VAL A 331 15.67 3.43 -4.87
C VAL A 331 14.64 2.68 -5.70
N VAL A 332 14.00 1.69 -5.08
CA VAL A 332 12.76 1.07 -5.54
C VAL A 332 11.65 1.46 -4.59
N ILE A 333 10.63 2.13 -5.09
CA ILE A 333 9.37 2.38 -4.38
C ILE A 333 8.40 1.30 -4.80
N TRP A 334 7.98 0.44 -3.85
CA TRP A 334 6.99 -0.59 -4.12
C TRP A 334 5.64 -0.19 -3.54
N CYS A 335 4.79 0.39 -4.40
CA CYS A 335 3.49 0.95 -4.07
C CYS A 335 2.35 0.00 -4.46
N PHE A 336 1.48 -0.33 -3.53
CA PHE A 336 0.30 -1.14 -3.75
C PHE A 336 -0.74 -0.91 -2.66
N THR A 337 -2.01 -1.21 -2.96
CA THR A 337 -3.07 -1.17 -1.94
C THR A 337 -2.86 -2.21 -0.86
N ALA A 338 -3.04 -1.84 0.42
CA ALA A 338 -2.84 -2.73 1.57
C ALA A 338 -3.70 -4.00 1.51
N ARG A 339 -4.88 -3.98 0.83
CA ARG A 339 -5.69 -5.20 0.63
C ARG A 339 -4.93 -6.33 -0.06
N ALA A 340 -3.87 -6.02 -0.83
CA ALA A 340 -3.08 -7.04 -1.50
C ALA A 340 -2.48 -8.08 -0.53
N PHE A 341 -2.32 -7.75 0.74
CA PHE A 341 -1.81 -8.69 1.74
C PHE A 341 -2.69 -9.93 1.88
N THR A 342 -4.00 -9.82 1.72
CA THR A 342 -4.94 -10.94 1.81
C THR A 342 -5.72 -11.24 0.52
N GLU A 343 -5.94 -10.23 -0.33
CA GLU A 343 -6.83 -10.35 -1.50
C GLU A 343 -6.09 -10.71 -2.80
N SER A 344 -4.76 -10.72 -2.79
CA SER A 344 -3.99 -11.14 -3.96
C SER A 344 -4.14 -12.64 -4.21
N THR A 345 -4.89 -13.03 -5.24
CA THR A 345 -5.09 -14.43 -5.63
C THR A 345 -3.81 -15.11 -6.13
N GLN A 346 -2.84 -14.33 -6.60
CA GLN A 346 -1.51 -14.83 -7.03
C GLN A 346 -0.55 -15.02 -5.86
N GLY A 347 -0.91 -14.50 -4.68
CA GLY A 347 -0.15 -14.61 -3.44
C GLY A 347 1.17 -13.84 -3.47
N TRP A 348 2.00 -14.13 -2.49
CA TRP A 348 3.29 -13.50 -2.21
C TRP A 348 4.41 -14.54 -2.37
N ARG A 349 4.87 -14.72 -3.58
CA ARG A 349 5.93 -15.70 -3.86
C ARG A 349 7.30 -15.10 -3.62
N VAL A 350 8.20 -15.86 -2.99
CA VAL A 350 9.63 -15.52 -2.99
C VAL A 350 10.16 -15.73 -4.40
N LEU A 351 10.73 -14.71 -4.99
CA LEU A 351 11.19 -14.68 -6.38
C LEU A 351 12.58 -14.01 -6.45
N PRO A 352 13.48 -14.47 -7.32
CA PRO A 352 14.69 -13.73 -7.60
C PRO A 352 14.34 -12.38 -8.28
N VAL A 353 15.14 -11.35 -8.02
CA VAL A 353 15.01 -10.03 -8.64
C VAL A 353 15.55 -10.04 -10.08
N SER A 354 16.56 -10.86 -10.32
CA SER A 354 17.20 -11.06 -11.63
C SER A 354 17.59 -12.51 -11.82
N PRO A 355 17.87 -12.96 -13.06
CA PRO A 355 18.39 -14.29 -13.35
C PRO A 355 19.66 -14.66 -12.61
#